data_e75e3c1f1caa123ff777b9380d155ba8
#
_entry.id   e75e3c1f1caa123ff777b9380d155ba8
#
_cell.length_a   1.000
_cell.length_b   1.000
_cell.length_c   1.000
_cell.angle_alpha   90.00
_cell.angle_beta   90.00
_cell.angle_gamma   90.00
#
_symmetry.space_group_name_H-M   'P 1'
#
loop_
_entity.id
_entity.type
_entity.pdbx_description
1 polymer ?
#
loop_
_entity_poly.entity_id
_entity_poly.type
_entity_poly.pdbx_seq_one_letter_code
_entity_poly.pdbx_strand_id
1 'polypeptide(L)'
;MQNLTLKELSEGLKQKKFSSLELTKFFLNRLDLHNSSINAFITIDKDKSLAMAKRADEIIKEGNQDYLTGIPIAQKDIFCAEGWKTTCGSKMLDNFIAPYDSTVISKFNAAGAVNLGKTNMDEFAMGSSNETSYYGNVKNPWDIKTVPGGSSGGSAAAVAGMLAPAATATDTGGSIRQPASLCGLTGLKPTYGLVSRYGMIAFASSLDQAGPMCHTAEDCAAMMNVMSGHDPKDSTSIEREKENYLTGINNSIKGLKIGVPKEFFSEGLDPEVEKIIEQGISEYKKLGAEIVEISLPNNHLSIPVYYVIAPAEASSNLSRYDGVRYGYRTKEYDDLMDMYCKTREEGFGDEVKRRIMIGTYVLSAGYYDAYYLKAQKIRRLISEDFKKAFEKCDVILGPSAPSVAFPIGDKKEDPLKMYMQDVYTISTNLAGLPGLSMPGGLMNNLPVGIQLIGNYFSEAKLLNIAHIFQTNTNWHNLTPEEFK
;
A
#
# COMPACT_ATOMS: atom_id res chain seq x y z
N MET A 1 -4.33 -19.78 14.72
CA MET A 1 -4.47 -19.48 13.29
C MET A 1 -3.92 -18.08 12.95
N GLN A 2 -4.10 -17.07 13.81
CA GLN A 2 -3.70 -15.68 13.53
C GLN A 2 -2.20 -15.47 13.24
N ASN A 3 -1.32 -16.31 13.78
CA ASN A 3 0.15 -16.20 13.63
C ASN A 3 0.69 -17.08 12.47
N LEU A 4 -0.18 -17.72 11.70
CA LEU A 4 0.24 -18.56 10.58
C LEU A 4 0.49 -17.69 9.33
N THR A 5 1.58 -17.96 8.63
CA THR A 5 1.88 -17.38 7.33
C THR A 5 0.87 -17.87 6.27
N LEU A 6 0.78 -17.18 5.13
CA LEU A 6 -0.08 -17.66 4.03
C LEU A 6 0.30 -19.07 3.58
N LYS A 7 1.60 -19.40 3.62
CA LYS A 7 2.10 -20.74 3.34
C LYS A 7 1.55 -21.78 4.31
N GLU A 8 1.66 -21.52 5.60
CA GLU A 8 1.17 -22.43 6.64
C GLU A 8 -0.35 -22.58 6.61
N LEU A 9 -1.08 -21.49 6.31
CA LEU A 9 -2.52 -21.52 6.11
C LEU A 9 -2.90 -22.37 4.89
N SER A 10 -2.22 -22.17 3.75
CA SER A 10 -2.41 -22.97 2.53
C SER A 10 -2.16 -24.46 2.77
N GLU A 11 -1.05 -24.79 3.43
CA GLU A 11 -0.72 -26.17 3.81
C GLU A 11 -1.74 -26.76 4.79
N GLY A 12 -2.22 -25.97 5.77
CA GLY A 12 -3.24 -26.38 6.72
C GLY A 12 -4.57 -26.73 6.06
N LEU A 13 -5.02 -25.92 5.10
CA LEU A 13 -6.20 -26.18 4.27
C LEU A 13 -6.02 -27.42 3.40
N LYS A 14 -4.87 -27.57 2.73
CA LYS A 14 -4.54 -28.75 1.90
C LYS A 14 -4.51 -30.04 2.71
N GLN A 15 -3.97 -29.98 3.92
CA GLN A 15 -3.89 -31.12 4.84
C GLN A 15 -5.20 -31.34 5.62
N LYS A 16 -6.23 -30.52 5.39
CA LYS A 16 -7.53 -30.58 6.08
C LYS A 16 -7.42 -30.46 7.61
N LYS A 17 -6.42 -29.72 8.11
CA LYS A 17 -6.30 -29.38 9.54
C LYS A 17 -7.44 -28.47 10.00
N PHE A 18 -7.94 -27.67 9.10
CA PHE A 18 -9.13 -26.81 9.22
C PHE A 18 -9.69 -26.56 7.81
N SER A 19 -10.95 -26.19 7.73
CA SER A 19 -11.63 -25.78 6.50
C SER A 19 -11.48 -24.28 6.27
N SER A 20 -11.73 -23.81 5.04
CA SER A 20 -11.82 -22.39 4.72
C SER A 20 -12.94 -21.71 5.50
N LEU A 21 -14.07 -22.42 5.69
CA LEU A 21 -15.18 -21.93 6.49
C LEU A 21 -14.78 -21.69 7.96
N GLU A 22 -14.02 -22.61 8.59
CA GLU A 22 -13.53 -22.46 9.96
C GLU A 22 -12.51 -21.31 10.05
N LEU A 23 -11.58 -21.22 9.10
CA LEU A 23 -10.59 -20.17 9.03
C LEU A 23 -11.24 -18.79 8.87
N THR A 24 -12.23 -18.67 7.97
CA THR A 24 -12.95 -17.41 7.75
C THR A 24 -13.75 -17.00 8.98
N LYS A 25 -14.45 -17.94 9.63
CA LYS A 25 -15.14 -17.68 10.90
C LYS A 25 -14.19 -17.20 11.99
N PHE A 26 -13.01 -17.80 12.08
CA PHE A 26 -11.98 -17.38 13.02
C PHE A 26 -11.61 -15.90 12.84
N PHE A 27 -11.31 -15.45 11.61
CA PHE A 27 -10.97 -14.05 11.34
C PHE A 27 -12.17 -13.11 11.49
N LEU A 28 -13.38 -13.52 11.10
CA LEU A 28 -14.60 -12.73 11.35
C LEU A 28 -14.86 -12.51 12.84
N ASN A 29 -14.62 -13.52 13.67
CA ASN A 29 -14.72 -13.37 15.13
C ASN A 29 -13.66 -12.39 15.68
N ARG A 30 -12.44 -12.42 15.15
CA ARG A 30 -11.41 -11.43 15.52
C ARG A 30 -11.81 -10.02 15.11
N LEU A 31 -12.45 -9.83 13.95
CA LEU A 31 -13.01 -8.54 13.54
C LEU A 31 -14.09 -8.05 14.51
N ASP A 32 -14.97 -8.92 14.98
CA ASP A 32 -15.99 -8.56 15.98
C ASP A 32 -15.39 -8.10 17.30
N LEU A 33 -14.27 -8.72 17.71
CA LEU A 33 -13.60 -8.39 18.97
C LEU A 33 -12.78 -7.09 18.90
N HIS A 34 -12.09 -6.84 17.80
CA HIS A 34 -11.01 -5.83 17.77
C HIS A 34 -11.24 -4.68 16.78
N ASN A 35 -12.07 -4.84 15.73
CA ASN A 35 -12.18 -3.78 14.72
C ASN A 35 -12.68 -2.44 15.29
N SER A 36 -13.54 -2.47 16.29
CA SER A 36 -14.04 -1.25 16.96
C SER A 36 -12.93 -0.46 17.67
N SER A 37 -11.87 -1.11 18.14
CA SER A 37 -10.74 -0.46 18.82
C SER A 37 -9.77 0.23 17.88
N ILE A 38 -9.55 -0.31 16.66
CA ILE A 38 -8.57 0.19 15.69
C ILE A 38 -9.18 0.75 14.40
N ASN A 39 -10.47 0.50 14.13
CA ASN A 39 -11.20 0.99 12.96
C ASN A 39 -10.57 0.62 11.60
N ALA A 40 -10.04 -0.61 11.50
CA ALA A 40 -9.31 -1.07 10.32
C ALA A 40 -10.21 -1.39 9.12
N PHE A 41 -11.47 -1.78 9.34
CA PHE A 41 -12.44 -2.11 8.27
C PHE A 41 -13.62 -1.15 8.26
N ILE A 42 -14.03 -0.75 7.05
CA ILE A 42 -15.25 0.06 6.79
C ILE A 42 -16.45 -0.87 6.54
N THR A 43 -16.26 -1.89 5.71
CA THR A 43 -17.34 -2.78 5.28
C THR A 43 -16.96 -4.23 5.56
N ILE A 44 -17.82 -4.91 6.31
CA ILE A 44 -17.75 -6.35 6.59
C ILE A 44 -19.09 -6.95 6.21
N ASP A 45 -19.09 -7.95 5.31
CA ASP A 45 -20.27 -8.73 4.93
C ASP A 45 -19.97 -10.21 5.22
N LYS A 46 -20.40 -10.62 6.41
CA LYS A 46 -20.12 -11.99 6.91
C LYS A 46 -20.73 -13.05 6.02
N ASP A 47 -21.94 -12.82 5.51
CA ASP A 47 -22.65 -13.81 4.70
C ASP A 47 -21.93 -14.04 3.37
N LYS A 48 -21.48 -12.98 2.70
CA LYS A 48 -20.67 -13.09 1.48
C LYS A 48 -19.34 -13.78 1.74
N SER A 49 -18.61 -13.39 2.78
CA SER A 49 -17.33 -14.02 3.13
C SER A 49 -17.49 -15.51 3.43
N LEU A 50 -18.53 -15.89 4.19
CA LEU A 50 -18.81 -17.30 4.49
C LEU A 50 -19.29 -18.10 3.26
N ALA A 51 -20.02 -17.47 2.34
CA ALA A 51 -20.40 -18.11 1.07
C ALA A 51 -19.18 -18.38 0.19
N MET A 52 -18.24 -17.42 0.09
CA MET A 52 -16.96 -17.60 -0.61
C MET A 52 -16.13 -18.71 0.04
N ALA A 53 -16.06 -18.77 1.37
CA ALA A 53 -15.33 -19.81 2.10
C ALA A 53 -15.89 -21.22 1.83
N LYS A 54 -17.22 -21.38 1.82
CA LYS A 54 -17.87 -22.67 1.47
C LYS A 54 -17.50 -23.10 0.04
N ARG A 55 -17.55 -22.17 -0.92
CA ARG A 55 -17.14 -22.45 -2.30
C ARG A 55 -15.66 -22.85 -2.39
N ALA A 56 -14.80 -22.21 -1.63
CA ALA A 56 -13.38 -22.56 -1.56
C ALA A 56 -13.16 -23.98 -1.00
N ASP A 57 -13.93 -24.37 0.03
CA ASP A 57 -13.90 -25.74 0.56
C ASP A 57 -14.30 -26.79 -0.48
N GLU A 58 -15.23 -26.47 -1.40
CA GLU A 58 -15.58 -27.33 -2.53
C GLU A 58 -14.41 -27.49 -3.52
N ILE A 59 -13.75 -26.36 -3.89
CA ILE A 59 -12.55 -26.37 -4.75
C ILE A 59 -11.43 -27.22 -4.14
N ILE A 60 -11.18 -27.08 -2.83
CA ILE A 60 -10.19 -27.87 -2.10
C ILE A 60 -10.55 -29.35 -2.09
N LYS A 61 -11.81 -29.68 -1.91
CA LYS A 61 -12.30 -31.07 -1.94
C LYS A 61 -12.10 -31.75 -3.29
N GLU A 62 -12.22 -31.00 -4.38
CA GLU A 62 -12.00 -31.45 -5.76
C GLU A 62 -10.50 -31.57 -6.12
N GLY A 63 -9.60 -31.06 -5.29
CA GLY A 63 -8.15 -31.06 -5.53
C GLY A 63 -7.66 -29.98 -6.49
N ASN A 64 -8.48 -28.97 -6.78
CA ASN A 64 -8.21 -27.88 -7.73
C ASN A 64 -7.70 -26.60 -7.05
N GLN A 65 -7.19 -26.68 -5.81
CA GLN A 65 -6.77 -25.50 -5.08
C GLN A 65 -5.47 -24.90 -5.59
N ASP A 66 -5.46 -23.57 -5.66
CA ASP A 66 -4.26 -22.73 -5.76
C ASP A 66 -3.72 -22.38 -4.37
N TYR A 67 -2.56 -21.69 -4.34
CA TYR A 67 -1.88 -21.29 -3.11
C TYR A 67 -2.76 -20.46 -2.15
N LEU A 68 -3.62 -19.57 -2.67
CA LEU A 68 -4.49 -18.70 -1.87
C LEU A 68 -5.93 -19.20 -1.75
N THR A 69 -6.28 -20.37 -2.29
CA THR A 69 -7.64 -20.90 -2.23
C THR A 69 -8.08 -21.10 -0.77
N GLY A 70 -9.19 -20.46 -0.41
CA GLY A 70 -9.79 -20.53 0.92
C GLY A 70 -9.16 -19.64 1.98
N ILE A 71 -8.16 -18.85 1.63
CA ILE A 71 -7.51 -17.91 2.57
C ILE A 71 -8.26 -16.58 2.55
N PRO A 72 -8.68 -16.04 3.73
CA PRO A 72 -9.33 -14.74 3.82
C PRO A 72 -8.32 -13.60 3.66
N ILE A 73 -8.58 -12.69 2.71
CA ILE A 73 -7.74 -11.54 2.38
C ILE A 73 -8.55 -10.26 2.60
N ALA A 74 -7.96 -9.28 3.29
CA ALA A 74 -8.55 -7.95 3.45
C ALA A 74 -8.30 -7.10 2.18
N GLN A 75 -9.33 -6.39 1.72
CA GLN A 75 -9.26 -5.61 0.48
C GLN A 75 -9.31 -4.12 0.78
N LYS A 76 -8.29 -3.34 0.39
CA LYS A 76 -8.36 -1.89 0.52
C LYS A 76 -9.59 -1.34 -0.18
N ASP A 77 -10.29 -0.39 0.45
CA ASP A 77 -11.59 0.11 -0.02
C ASP A 77 -11.53 1.01 -1.27
N ILE A 78 -10.44 0.93 -2.01
CA ILE A 78 -10.24 1.57 -3.31
C ILE A 78 -10.53 0.62 -4.48
N PHE A 79 -10.52 -0.70 -4.25
CA PHE A 79 -10.78 -1.70 -5.27
C PHE A 79 -12.28 -1.96 -5.40
N CYS A 80 -12.84 -1.76 -6.59
CA CYS A 80 -14.19 -2.22 -6.90
C CYS A 80 -14.27 -3.73 -6.73
N ALA A 81 -15.25 -4.17 -5.94
CA ALA A 81 -15.61 -5.57 -5.74
C ALA A 81 -17.11 -5.70 -5.97
N GLU A 82 -17.52 -6.53 -6.93
CA GLU A 82 -18.92 -6.63 -7.36
C GLU A 82 -19.86 -6.93 -6.19
N GLY A 83 -20.90 -6.11 -6.06
CA GLY A 83 -21.88 -6.21 -4.99
C GLY A 83 -21.39 -5.76 -3.61
N TRP A 84 -20.13 -5.31 -3.45
CA TRP A 84 -19.61 -4.75 -2.21
C TRP A 84 -19.64 -3.23 -2.24
N LYS A 85 -19.92 -2.62 -1.09
CA LYS A 85 -19.74 -1.19 -0.88
C LYS A 85 -18.28 -0.83 -1.09
N THR A 86 -18.00 0.21 -1.91
CA THR A 86 -16.64 0.67 -2.23
C THR A 86 -16.61 2.18 -2.15
N THR A 87 -16.05 2.72 -1.07
CA THR A 87 -16.22 4.12 -0.69
C THR A 87 -14.97 4.98 -0.83
N CYS A 88 -13.79 4.39 -0.94
CA CYS A 88 -12.51 5.10 -0.87
C CYS A 88 -12.35 5.94 0.40
N GLY A 89 -12.98 5.56 1.52
CA GLY A 89 -12.96 6.34 2.76
C GLY A 89 -13.68 7.67 2.66
N SER A 90 -14.59 7.87 1.68
CA SER A 90 -15.23 9.15 1.36
C SER A 90 -16.76 9.11 1.49
N LYS A 91 -17.34 10.21 1.98
CA LYS A 91 -18.78 10.46 1.92
C LYS A 91 -19.27 10.49 0.47
N MET A 92 -18.43 10.94 -0.48
CA MET A 92 -18.77 11.01 -1.89
C MET A 92 -19.23 9.66 -2.46
N LEU A 93 -18.67 8.55 -1.97
CA LEU A 93 -19.00 7.19 -2.42
C LEU A 93 -19.66 6.33 -1.33
N ASP A 94 -20.16 6.92 -0.25
CA ASP A 94 -20.77 6.18 0.87
C ASP A 94 -21.96 5.28 0.44
N ASN A 95 -22.67 5.64 -0.61
CA ASN A 95 -23.78 4.88 -1.16
C ASN A 95 -23.42 4.03 -2.38
N PHE A 96 -22.14 3.94 -2.76
CA PHE A 96 -21.74 3.25 -3.97
C PHE A 96 -21.49 1.75 -3.73
N ILE A 97 -22.30 0.92 -4.38
CA ILE A 97 -22.11 -0.53 -4.49
C ILE A 97 -21.47 -0.79 -5.85
N ALA A 98 -20.27 -1.40 -5.85
CA ALA A 98 -19.54 -1.64 -7.09
C ALA A 98 -20.30 -2.63 -8.01
N PRO A 99 -20.55 -2.28 -9.29
CA PRO A 99 -21.27 -3.14 -10.22
C PRO A 99 -20.35 -4.13 -10.96
N TYR A 100 -19.06 -4.14 -10.68
CA TYR A 100 -18.06 -5.02 -11.29
C TYR A 100 -16.82 -5.16 -10.40
N ASP A 101 -16.04 -6.21 -10.63
CA ASP A 101 -14.75 -6.41 -9.98
C ASP A 101 -13.63 -5.62 -10.66
N SER A 102 -12.74 -5.05 -9.86
CA SER A 102 -11.41 -4.67 -10.33
C SER A 102 -10.64 -5.92 -10.77
N THR A 103 -9.64 -5.75 -11.65
CA THR A 103 -8.81 -6.89 -12.08
C THR A 103 -8.11 -7.57 -10.90
N VAL A 104 -7.68 -6.82 -9.89
CA VAL A 104 -7.09 -7.37 -8.66
C VAL A 104 -8.09 -8.27 -7.94
N ILE A 105 -9.32 -7.79 -7.70
CA ILE A 105 -10.38 -8.58 -7.04
C ILE A 105 -10.75 -9.81 -7.88
N SER A 106 -10.92 -9.64 -9.19
CA SER A 106 -11.23 -10.74 -10.11
C SER A 106 -10.19 -11.86 -10.07
N LYS A 107 -8.89 -11.50 -10.00
CA LYS A 107 -7.79 -12.46 -9.88
C LYS A 107 -7.80 -13.21 -8.54
N PHE A 108 -8.07 -12.51 -7.41
CA PHE A 108 -8.24 -13.17 -6.11
C PHE A 108 -9.45 -14.10 -6.10
N ASN A 109 -10.58 -13.67 -6.66
CA ASN A 109 -11.78 -14.52 -6.80
C ASN A 109 -11.49 -15.78 -7.64
N ALA A 110 -10.75 -15.63 -8.76
CA ALA A 110 -10.34 -16.76 -9.60
C ALA A 110 -9.37 -17.72 -8.89
N ALA A 111 -8.49 -17.22 -8.01
CA ALA A 111 -7.63 -18.04 -7.16
C ALA A 111 -8.37 -18.69 -5.98
N GLY A 112 -9.65 -18.44 -5.82
CA GLY A 112 -10.47 -18.98 -4.74
C GLY A 112 -10.21 -18.37 -3.36
N ALA A 113 -9.56 -17.20 -3.31
CA ALA A 113 -9.38 -16.46 -2.05
C ALA A 113 -10.70 -15.90 -1.54
N VAL A 114 -10.83 -15.73 -0.23
CA VAL A 114 -12.03 -15.19 0.41
C VAL A 114 -11.88 -13.70 0.65
N ASN A 115 -12.81 -12.88 0.17
CA ASN A 115 -12.85 -11.47 0.54
C ASN A 115 -13.39 -11.33 1.98
N LEU A 116 -12.53 -10.89 2.91
CA LEU A 116 -12.88 -10.74 4.32
C LEU A 116 -13.64 -9.45 4.62
N GLY A 117 -13.47 -8.44 3.78
CA GLY A 117 -14.06 -7.11 3.93
C GLY A 117 -13.20 -6.03 3.29
N LYS A 118 -13.69 -4.77 3.39
CA LYS A 118 -13.06 -3.59 2.82
C LYS A 118 -12.39 -2.76 3.91
N THR A 119 -11.06 -2.58 3.80
CA THR A 119 -10.28 -1.88 4.82
C THR A 119 -10.35 -0.37 4.66
N ASN A 120 -10.31 0.31 5.80
CA ASN A 120 -10.30 1.76 5.88
C ASN A 120 -9.04 2.36 5.24
N MET A 121 -9.12 3.61 4.81
CA MET A 121 -8.04 4.29 4.09
C MET A 121 -8.20 5.80 4.20
N ASP A 122 -7.14 6.56 3.97
CA ASP A 122 -7.27 7.99 3.72
C ASP A 122 -8.19 8.23 2.52
N GLU A 123 -9.00 9.27 2.58
CA GLU A 123 -10.00 9.60 1.56
C GLU A 123 -9.37 9.71 0.16
N PHE A 124 -9.87 8.91 -0.80
CA PHE A 124 -9.34 8.79 -2.16
C PHE A 124 -7.81 8.57 -2.24
N ALA A 125 -7.26 7.86 -1.25
CA ALA A 125 -5.82 7.62 -1.09
C ALA A 125 -4.98 8.90 -0.88
N MET A 126 -5.58 9.99 -0.43
CA MET A 126 -4.96 11.29 -0.20
C MET A 126 -4.66 11.52 1.27
N GLY A 127 -3.51 11.04 1.72
CA GLY A 127 -3.03 11.17 3.09
C GLY A 127 -1.90 10.19 3.38
N SER A 128 -1.26 10.37 4.54
CA SER A 128 -0.12 9.56 4.99
C SER A 128 -0.27 9.11 6.45
N SER A 129 -1.50 9.23 7.03
CA SER A 129 -1.77 8.87 8.43
C SER A 129 -3.07 8.11 8.67
N ASN A 130 -3.95 8.04 7.68
CA ASN A 130 -5.32 7.52 7.76
C ASN A 130 -6.23 8.30 8.75
N GLU A 131 -6.03 9.61 8.79
CA GLU A 131 -6.86 10.53 9.56
C GLU A 131 -7.89 11.29 8.71
N THR A 132 -7.86 11.15 7.37
CA THR A 132 -8.75 11.86 6.44
C THR A 132 -10.00 11.06 6.07
N SER A 133 -10.15 9.84 6.57
CA SER A 133 -11.32 9.00 6.28
C SER A 133 -12.62 9.57 6.82
N TYR A 134 -13.68 9.56 6.01
CA TYR A 134 -15.04 9.86 6.44
C TYR A 134 -15.54 8.94 7.58
N TYR A 135 -15.02 7.73 7.64
CA TYR A 135 -15.36 6.71 8.65
C TYR A 135 -14.53 6.80 9.93
N GLY A 136 -13.76 7.88 10.09
CA GLY A 136 -12.90 8.14 11.24
C GLY A 136 -11.50 7.54 11.13
N ASN A 137 -10.67 7.91 12.09
CA ASN A 137 -9.26 7.58 12.14
C ASN A 137 -9.04 6.07 12.32
N VAL A 138 -8.07 5.53 11.61
CA VAL A 138 -7.51 4.22 11.93
C VAL A 138 -6.42 4.37 12.99
N LYS A 139 -6.34 3.41 13.91
CA LYS A 139 -5.35 3.42 14.98
C LYS A 139 -4.31 2.34 14.76
N ASN A 140 -3.08 2.62 15.18
CA ASN A 140 -1.98 1.67 15.08
C ASN A 140 -2.12 0.56 16.15
N PRO A 141 -2.11 -0.73 15.78
CA PRO A 141 -2.18 -1.81 16.77
C PRO A 141 -1.01 -1.86 17.76
N TRP A 142 0.15 -1.27 17.43
CA TRP A 142 1.29 -1.19 18.35
C TRP A 142 1.09 -0.16 19.46
N ASP A 143 0.39 0.92 19.19
CA ASP A 143 -0.09 1.91 20.15
C ASP A 143 -1.32 2.61 19.57
N ILE A 144 -2.49 2.35 20.14
CA ILE A 144 -3.79 2.89 19.67
C ILE A 144 -3.91 4.42 19.76
N LYS A 145 -2.94 5.10 20.35
CA LYS A 145 -2.85 6.57 20.37
C LYS A 145 -2.10 7.14 19.15
N THR A 146 -1.49 6.28 18.35
CA THR A 146 -0.68 6.66 17.20
C THR A 146 -1.33 6.26 15.88
N VAL A 147 -0.86 6.88 14.79
CA VAL A 147 -1.33 6.62 13.43
C VAL A 147 -0.71 5.33 12.88
N PRO A 148 -1.44 4.55 12.05
CA PRO A 148 -0.88 3.38 11.36
C PRO A 148 -0.09 3.75 10.11
N GLY A 149 -0.06 5.04 9.75
CA GLY A 149 0.35 5.48 8.43
C GLY A 149 -0.80 5.43 7.42
N GLY A 150 -0.51 5.88 6.20
CA GLY A 150 -1.49 5.98 5.12
C GLY A 150 -0.86 6.05 3.72
N SER A 151 -1.74 6.00 2.77
CA SER A 151 -3.22 5.90 2.79
C SER A 151 -3.77 4.49 3.03
N SER A 152 -2.96 3.43 3.07
CA SER A 152 -3.42 2.05 3.33
C SER A 152 -3.37 1.69 4.83
N GLY A 153 -3.70 2.64 5.71
CA GLY A 153 -3.61 2.46 7.17
C GLY A 153 -4.52 1.36 7.69
N GLY A 154 -5.74 1.24 7.16
CA GLY A 154 -6.64 0.14 7.51
C GLY A 154 -6.12 -1.23 7.11
N SER A 155 -5.49 -1.36 5.93
CA SER A 155 -4.83 -2.60 5.50
C SER A 155 -3.65 -2.95 6.43
N ALA A 156 -2.82 -1.95 6.78
CA ALA A 156 -1.72 -2.14 7.72
C ALA A 156 -2.22 -2.53 9.13
N ALA A 157 -3.19 -1.79 9.67
CA ALA A 157 -3.75 -2.09 10.98
C ALA A 157 -4.44 -3.47 11.03
N ALA A 158 -5.13 -3.86 9.94
CA ALA A 158 -5.79 -5.17 9.86
C ALA A 158 -4.76 -6.32 9.94
N VAL A 159 -3.65 -6.24 9.19
CA VAL A 159 -2.62 -7.29 9.20
C VAL A 159 -1.82 -7.25 10.50
N ALA A 160 -1.33 -6.09 10.95
CA ALA A 160 -0.56 -5.95 12.18
C ALA A 160 -1.36 -6.36 13.43
N GLY A 161 -2.68 -6.04 13.48
CA GLY A 161 -3.61 -6.47 14.53
C GLY A 161 -4.11 -7.91 14.35
N MET A 162 -3.59 -8.65 13.37
CA MET A 162 -3.98 -10.04 13.11
C MET A 162 -5.48 -10.24 12.85
N LEU A 163 -6.14 -9.25 12.27
CA LEU A 163 -7.53 -9.31 11.84
C LEU A 163 -7.65 -9.93 10.44
N ALA A 164 -6.57 -9.99 9.70
CA ALA A 164 -6.44 -10.66 8.43
C ALA A 164 -4.99 -11.14 8.25
N PRO A 165 -4.75 -12.28 7.57
CA PRO A 165 -3.38 -12.78 7.35
C PRO A 165 -2.62 -11.97 6.30
N ALA A 166 -3.32 -11.31 5.39
CA ALA A 166 -2.77 -10.43 4.36
C ALA A 166 -3.80 -9.42 3.89
N ALA A 167 -3.34 -8.34 3.26
CA ALA A 167 -4.19 -7.32 2.68
C ALA A 167 -3.68 -6.83 1.32
N THR A 168 -4.62 -6.36 0.49
CA THR A 168 -4.29 -5.52 -0.66
C THR A 168 -4.10 -4.07 -0.20
N ALA A 169 -3.22 -3.35 -0.89
CA ALA A 169 -2.93 -1.96 -0.63
C ALA A 169 -2.62 -1.21 -1.93
N THR A 170 -2.50 0.11 -1.89
CA THR A 170 -2.06 0.94 -3.04
C THR A 170 -1.02 1.95 -2.62
N ASP A 171 -0.13 2.30 -3.53
CA ASP A 171 1.00 3.19 -3.30
C ASP A 171 1.12 4.19 -4.46
N THR A 172 0.87 5.45 -4.16
CA THR A 172 0.99 6.58 -5.10
C THR A 172 2.19 7.44 -4.77
N GLY A 173 2.54 7.56 -3.48
CA GLY A 173 3.70 8.29 -2.99
C GLY A 173 4.41 7.61 -1.81
N GLY A 174 3.94 6.41 -1.39
CA GLY A 174 4.44 5.69 -0.22
C GLY A 174 3.38 4.87 0.49
N SER A 175 2.12 4.91 0.00
CA SER A 175 0.94 4.42 0.74
C SER A 175 0.83 2.89 0.91
N ILE A 176 1.81 2.09 0.49
CA ILE A 176 2.06 0.71 0.94
C ILE A 176 3.23 0.70 1.92
N ARG A 177 4.37 1.29 1.51
CA ARG A 177 5.65 1.16 2.21
C ARG A 177 5.69 1.90 3.53
N GLN A 178 5.14 3.11 3.57
CA GLN A 178 5.10 3.92 4.79
C GLN A 178 4.20 3.30 5.87
N PRO A 179 2.93 2.92 5.63
CA PRO A 179 2.13 2.24 6.65
C PRO A 179 2.66 0.83 7.00
N ALA A 180 3.29 0.10 6.06
CA ALA A 180 3.98 -1.14 6.38
C ALA A 180 5.13 -0.90 7.38
N SER A 181 5.93 0.16 7.20
CA SER A 181 6.98 0.58 8.13
C SER A 181 6.45 0.86 9.53
N LEU A 182 5.40 1.69 9.63
CA LEU A 182 4.84 2.13 10.92
C LEU A 182 4.08 1.03 11.66
N CYS A 183 3.67 -0.03 10.96
CA CYS A 183 2.94 -1.17 11.55
C CYS A 183 3.78 -2.46 11.64
N GLY A 184 5.07 -2.44 11.29
CA GLY A 184 5.95 -3.60 11.41
C GLY A 184 5.64 -4.72 10.40
N LEU A 185 5.29 -4.36 9.17
CA LEU A 185 4.88 -5.28 8.11
C LEU A 185 5.81 -5.21 6.89
N THR A 186 5.67 -6.21 6.03
CA THR A 186 6.25 -6.21 4.70
C THR A 186 5.22 -5.72 3.68
N GLY A 187 5.57 -4.67 2.95
CA GLY A 187 4.72 -4.12 1.90
C GLY A 187 5.51 -3.89 0.61
N LEU A 188 5.01 -4.40 -0.50
CA LEU A 188 5.65 -4.26 -1.81
C LEU A 188 4.82 -3.37 -2.73
N LYS A 189 5.42 -2.27 -3.19
CA LYS A 189 4.95 -1.52 -4.35
C LYS A 189 5.66 -2.06 -5.59
N PRO A 190 4.96 -2.73 -6.51
CA PRO A 190 5.60 -3.23 -7.75
C PRO A 190 6.00 -2.10 -8.71
N THR A 191 6.71 -2.46 -9.76
CA THR A 191 6.95 -1.62 -10.95
C THR A 191 5.62 -1.10 -11.48
N TYR A 192 5.57 0.19 -11.84
CA TYR A 192 4.37 0.79 -12.42
C TYR A 192 3.89 0.03 -13.66
N GLY A 193 2.61 -0.33 -13.67
CA GLY A 193 1.99 -1.09 -14.75
C GLY A 193 2.11 -2.62 -14.65
N LEU A 194 2.80 -3.16 -13.63
CA LEU A 194 2.91 -4.62 -13.45
C LEU A 194 1.63 -5.24 -12.87
N VAL A 195 0.89 -4.49 -12.06
CA VAL A 195 -0.44 -4.85 -11.57
C VAL A 195 -1.45 -3.89 -12.17
N SER A 196 -2.52 -4.42 -12.77
CA SER A 196 -3.57 -3.64 -13.41
C SER A 196 -4.26 -2.68 -12.44
N ARG A 197 -4.56 -1.49 -12.94
CA ARG A 197 -5.34 -0.43 -12.27
C ARG A 197 -6.83 -0.45 -12.65
N TYR A 198 -7.26 -1.35 -13.54
CA TYR A 198 -8.67 -1.44 -13.91
C TYR A 198 -9.55 -1.75 -12.70
N GLY A 199 -10.55 -0.88 -12.45
CA GLY A 199 -11.44 -0.99 -11.30
C GLY A 199 -10.83 -0.58 -9.95
N MET A 200 -9.58 -0.11 -9.93
CA MET A 200 -8.99 0.65 -8.83
C MET A 200 -9.35 2.12 -9.02
N ILE A 201 -10.03 2.71 -8.05
CA ILE A 201 -10.44 4.13 -8.13
C ILE A 201 -9.20 5.02 -8.11
N ALA A 202 -9.06 5.87 -9.14
CA ALA A 202 -7.83 6.61 -9.39
C ALA A 202 -7.65 7.81 -8.45
N PHE A 203 -6.43 7.96 -7.92
CA PHE A 203 -5.92 9.21 -7.35
C PHE A 203 -5.05 9.94 -8.39
N ALA A 204 -3.85 9.44 -8.67
CA ALA A 204 -2.91 10.02 -9.65
C ALA A 204 -2.49 8.95 -10.66
N SER A 205 -3.07 9.00 -11.83
CA SER A 205 -3.04 7.92 -12.83
C SER A 205 -1.64 7.51 -13.27
N SER A 206 -0.66 8.43 -13.26
CA SER A 206 0.73 8.14 -13.64
C SER A 206 1.60 7.63 -12.50
N LEU A 207 1.03 7.46 -11.29
CA LEU A 207 1.76 7.09 -10.08
C LEU A 207 1.11 5.92 -9.33
N ASP A 208 -0.23 5.79 -9.37
CA ASP A 208 -0.98 4.79 -8.63
C ASP A 208 -0.54 3.36 -8.97
N GLN A 209 -0.26 2.55 -7.96
CA GLN A 209 0.08 1.14 -8.11
C GLN A 209 -0.48 0.31 -6.98
N ALA A 210 -1.10 -0.84 -7.29
CA ALA A 210 -1.56 -1.82 -6.32
C ALA A 210 -0.42 -2.76 -5.92
N GLY A 211 -0.44 -3.26 -4.67
CA GLY A 211 0.50 -4.25 -4.18
C GLY A 211 0.05 -4.93 -2.89
N PRO A 212 0.77 -5.96 -2.43
CA PRO A 212 0.47 -6.71 -1.22
C PRO A 212 1.03 -6.05 0.05
N MET A 213 0.41 -6.40 1.19
CA MET A 213 0.88 -6.10 2.53
C MET A 213 0.67 -7.33 3.43
N CYS A 214 1.77 -7.86 3.98
CA CYS A 214 1.81 -9.11 4.72
C CYS A 214 2.84 -9.04 5.86
N HIS A 215 2.95 -10.09 6.69
CA HIS A 215 4.02 -10.19 7.68
C HIS A 215 5.36 -10.54 7.03
N THR A 216 5.37 -11.41 6.02
CA THR A 216 6.60 -11.91 5.40
C THR A 216 6.75 -11.54 3.93
N ALA A 217 8.00 -11.52 3.45
CA ALA A 217 8.28 -11.35 2.02
C ALA A 217 7.81 -12.55 1.19
N GLU A 218 7.84 -13.78 1.75
CA GLU A 218 7.31 -14.98 1.09
C GLU A 218 5.79 -14.85 0.85
N ASP A 219 5.04 -14.33 1.83
CA ASP A 219 3.60 -14.08 1.68
C ASP A 219 3.32 -12.98 0.65
N CYS A 220 4.13 -11.91 0.62
CA CYS A 220 4.05 -10.89 -0.43
C CYS A 220 4.31 -11.49 -1.82
N ALA A 221 5.25 -12.44 -1.95
CA ALA A 221 5.52 -13.14 -3.21
C ALA A 221 4.32 -13.98 -3.66
N ALA A 222 3.68 -14.69 -2.72
CA ALA A 222 2.46 -15.46 -3.01
C ALA A 222 1.30 -14.56 -3.48
N MET A 223 1.09 -13.42 -2.83
CA MET A 223 0.11 -12.42 -3.25
C MET A 223 0.42 -11.86 -4.64
N MET A 224 1.70 -11.55 -4.93
CA MET A 224 2.14 -11.05 -6.24
C MET A 224 1.91 -12.06 -7.36
N ASN A 225 2.06 -13.36 -7.10
CA ASN A 225 1.74 -14.41 -8.07
C ASN A 225 0.28 -14.35 -8.55
N VAL A 226 -0.63 -13.87 -7.71
CA VAL A 226 -2.04 -13.69 -8.05
C VAL A 226 -2.27 -12.31 -8.68
N MET A 227 -1.76 -11.22 -8.08
CA MET A 227 -2.07 -9.84 -8.48
C MET A 227 -1.47 -9.45 -9.83
N SER A 228 -0.25 -9.91 -10.15
CA SER A 228 0.51 -9.47 -11.33
C SER A 228 -0.02 -10.06 -12.64
N GLY A 229 0.42 -9.45 -13.76
CA GLY A 229 0.19 -9.89 -15.13
C GLY A 229 -0.64 -8.92 -15.94
N HIS A 230 -0.43 -8.99 -17.27
CA HIS A 230 -1.05 -8.09 -18.26
C HIS A 230 -2.58 -8.09 -18.21
N ASP A 231 -3.14 -6.91 -18.39
CA ASP A 231 -4.58 -6.68 -18.48
C ASP A 231 -4.92 -5.73 -19.63
N PRO A 232 -5.60 -6.20 -20.70
CA PRO A 232 -5.97 -5.35 -21.84
C PRO A 232 -6.98 -4.24 -21.49
N LYS A 233 -7.59 -4.29 -20.29
CA LYS A 233 -8.51 -3.25 -19.80
C LYS A 233 -7.78 -2.03 -19.22
N ASP A 234 -6.49 -2.15 -18.92
CA ASP A 234 -5.65 -1.06 -18.45
C ASP A 234 -4.57 -0.73 -19.48
N SER A 235 -4.68 0.42 -20.14
CA SER A 235 -3.73 0.87 -21.18
C SER A 235 -2.30 1.07 -20.66
N THR A 236 -2.09 1.11 -19.35
CA THR A 236 -0.78 1.23 -18.73
C THR A 236 -0.22 -0.12 -18.26
N SER A 237 -1.01 -1.19 -18.36
CA SER A 237 -0.58 -2.55 -17.99
C SER A 237 0.47 -3.05 -18.98
N ILE A 238 1.59 -3.52 -18.45
CA ILE A 238 2.73 -3.94 -19.24
C ILE A 238 2.56 -5.41 -19.67
N GLU A 239 2.68 -5.65 -20.97
CA GLU A 239 2.69 -7.01 -21.51
C GLU A 239 4.08 -7.63 -21.31
N ARG A 240 4.14 -8.62 -20.44
CA ARG A 240 5.34 -9.42 -20.20
C ARG A 240 4.98 -10.82 -19.71
N GLU A 241 5.92 -11.73 -19.82
CA GLU A 241 5.80 -13.08 -19.28
C GLU A 241 5.54 -13.06 -17.77
N LYS A 242 4.61 -13.90 -17.32
CA LYS A 242 4.26 -13.98 -15.89
C LYS A 242 5.39 -14.64 -15.11
N GLU A 243 5.92 -13.92 -14.13
CA GLU A 243 6.96 -14.39 -13.23
C GLU A 243 6.35 -15.14 -12.04
N ASN A 244 7.05 -16.15 -11.54
CA ASN A 244 6.74 -16.77 -10.25
C ASN A 244 7.67 -16.21 -9.17
N TYR A 245 7.16 -15.32 -8.35
CA TYR A 245 7.92 -14.59 -7.32
C TYR A 245 8.40 -15.46 -6.16
N LEU A 246 7.88 -16.69 -6.01
CA LEU A 246 8.38 -17.67 -5.04
C LEU A 246 9.62 -18.41 -5.56
N THR A 247 9.86 -18.39 -6.88
CA THR A 247 11.05 -19.01 -7.46
C THR A 247 12.29 -18.22 -7.07
N GLY A 248 13.26 -18.89 -6.43
CA GLY A 248 14.50 -18.27 -6.00
C GLY A 248 14.40 -17.40 -4.75
N ILE A 249 13.30 -17.44 -4.02
CA ILE A 249 13.11 -16.65 -2.79
C ILE A 249 14.18 -16.92 -1.72
N ASN A 250 14.80 -18.11 -1.74
CA ASN A 250 15.88 -18.55 -0.86
C ASN A 250 17.28 -18.44 -1.49
N ASN A 251 17.42 -17.77 -2.64
CA ASN A 251 18.72 -17.65 -3.29
C ASN A 251 19.69 -16.85 -2.42
N SER A 252 20.98 -17.25 -2.45
CA SER A 252 22.02 -16.52 -1.73
C SER A 252 22.19 -15.10 -2.26
N ILE A 253 22.36 -14.14 -1.35
CA ILE A 253 22.64 -12.74 -1.66
C ILE A 253 24.14 -12.39 -1.56
N LYS A 254 25.02 -13.41 -1.45
CA LYS A 254 26.48 -13.19 -1.38
C LYS A 254 26.99 -12.51 -2.65
N GLY A 255 27.72 -11.41 -2.46
CA GLY A 255 28.26 -10.59 -3.55
C GLY A 255 27.24 -9.62 -4.17
N LEU A 256 26.00 -9.58 -3.67
CA LEU A 256 25.00 -8.58 -4.07
C LEU A 256 25.46 -7.19 -3.67
N LYS A 257 25.41 -6.22 -4.59
CA LYS A 257 25.76 -4.82 -4.33
C LYS A 257 24.53 -4.03 -3.85
N ILE A 258 24.57 -3.58 -2.60
CA ILE A 258 23.54 -2.74 -2.00
C ILE A 258 24.02 -1.30 -2.00
N GLY A 259 23.34 -0.44 -2.77
CA GLY A 259 23.59 0.99 -2.82
C GLY A 259 22.94 1.71 -1.63
N VAL A 260 23.70 2.55 -0.96
CA VAL A 260 23.22 3.39 0.15
C VAL A 260 23.36 4.86 -0.27
N PRO A 261 22.23 5.56 -0.54
CA PRO A 261 22.27 6.97 -0.92
C PRO A 261 22.63 7.85 0.28
N LYS A 262 23.65 8.68 0.15
CA LYS A 262 24.03 9.64 1.22
C LYS A 262 22.89 10.63 1.55
N GLU A 263 22.03 10.93 0.57
CA GLU A 263 20.91 11.86 0.74
C GLU A 263 19.79 11.29 1.64
N PHE A 264 19.77 9.97 1.89
CA PHE A 264 18.81 9.33 2.79
C PHE A 264 19.21 9.44 4.27
N PHE A 265 20.46 9.83 4.56
CA PHE A 265 21.04 9.98 5.89
C PHE A 265 21.40 11.46 6.14
N SER A 266 20.44 12.33 5.95
CA SER A 266 20.57 13.78 6.06
C SER A 266 19.62 14.34 7.13
N GLU A 267 19.66 15.65 7.32
CA GLU A 267 18.78 16.36 8.26
C GLU A 267 17.30 15.98 8.05
N GLY A 268 16.62 15.66 9.15
CA GLY A 268 15.20 15.25 9.17
C GLY A 268 14.96 13.77 9.40
N LEU A 269 15.99 12.91 9.33
CA LEU A 269 15.91 11.52 9.80
C LEU A 269 16.13 11.48 11.32
N ASP A 270 15.26 10.75 12.03
CA ASP A 270 15.42 10.51 13.46
C ASP A 270 16.71 9.70 13.71
N PRO A 271 17.63 10.14 14.60
CA PRO A 271 18.89 9.45 14.84
C PRO A 271 18.77 8.01 15.33
N GLU A 272 17.71 7.68 16.06
CA GLU A 272 17.47 6.30 16.49
C GLU A 272 16.97 5.43 15.32
N VAL A 273 16.17 6.00 14.41
CA VAL A 273 15.80 5.34 13.15
C VAL A 273 17.05 5.11 12.30
N GLU A 274 17.89 6.11 12.13
CA GLU A 274 19.17 6.00 11.40
C GLU A 274 20.00 4.81 11.91
N LYS A 275 20.20 4.72 13.21
CA LYS A 275 20.93 3.63 13.86
C LYS A 275 20.34 2.25 13.57
N ILE A 276 19.01 2.12 13.53
CA ILE A 276 18.35 0.86 13.18
C ILE A 276 18.61 0.51 11.70
N ILE A 277 18.56 1.49 10.80
CA ILE A 277 18.89 1.26 9.39
C ILE A 277 20.35 0.84 9.22
N GLU A 278 21.30 1.45 9.95
CA GLU A 278 22.71 1.04 9.96
C GLU A 278 22.92 -0.39 10.48
N GLN A 279 22.15 -0.80 11.49
CA GLN A 279 22.14 -2.19 11.95
C GLN A 279 21.65 -3.14 10.84
N GLY A 280 20.60 -2.78 10.10
CA GLY A 280 20.13 -3.53 8.95
C GLY A 280 21.19 -3.65 7.85
N ILE A 281 21.90 -2.55 7.54
CA ILE A 281 23.03 -2.56 6.60
C ILE A 281 24.14 -3.51 7.08
N SER A 282 24.43 -3.49 8.39
CA SER A 282 25.45 -4.35 8.98
C SER A 282 25.04 -5.84 8.89
N GLU A 283 23.74 -6.14 9.02
CA GLU A 283 23.24 -7.52 8.87
C GLU A 283 23.40 -8.00 7.44
N TYR A 284 23.08 -7.19 6.44
CA TYR A 284 23.33 -7.54 5.04
C TYR A 284 24.82 -7.77 4.74
N LYS A 285 25.74 -6.99 5.35
CA LYS A 285 27.19 -7.27 5.25
C LYS A 285 27.57 -8.65 5.79
N LYS A 286 27.01 -9.05 6.94
CA LYS A 286 27.23 -10.40 7.52
C LYS A 286 26.70 -11.51 6.60
N LEU A 287 25.61 -11.26 5.89
CA LEU A 287 25.03 -12.16 4.90
C LEU A 287 25.80 -12.19 3.57
N GLY A 288 26.89 -11.42 3.47
CA GLY A 288 27.83 -11.43 2.35
C GLY A 288 27.52 -10.44 1.24
N ALA A 289 26.60 -9.49 1.45
CA ALA A 289 26.37 -8.40 0.51
C ALA A 289 27.50 -7.35 0.58
N GLU A 290 27.76 -6.68 -0.54
CA GLU A 290 28.68 -5.54 -0.67
C GLU A 290 27.92 -4.23 -0.55
N ILE A 291 28.37 -3.33 0.32
CA ILE A 291 27.75 -2.00 0.47
C ILE A 291 28.50 -0.99 -0.38
N VAL A 292 27.76 -0.28 -1.22
CA VAL A 292 28.27 0.74 -2.15
C VAL A 292 27.64 2.07 -1.84
N GLU A 293 28.45 3.10 -1.61
CA GLU A 293 27.93 4.47 -1.50
C GLU A 293 27.48 4.98 -2.88
N ILE A 294 26.27 5.53 -2.94
CA ILE A 294 25.69 6.14 -4.12
C ILE A 294 25.10 7.51 -3.82
N SER A 295 24.69 8.23 -4.86
CA SER A 295 24.07 9.56 -4.71
C SER A 295 22.83 9.66 -5.59
N LEU A 296 21.78 10.29 -5.04
CA LEU A 296 20.53 10.65 -5.71
C LEU A 296 20.33 12.17 -5.61
N PRO A 297 21.12 12.98 -6.33
CA PRO A 297 21.26 14.41 -6.09
C PRO A 297 19.96 15.21 -6.25
N ASN A 298 19.01 14.72 -7.07
CA ASN A 298 17.72 15.38 -7.27
C ASN A 298 16.62 14.87 -6.31
N ASN A 299 16.93 13.99 -5.34
CA ASN A 299 15.93 13.41 -4.42
C ASN A 299 15.18 14.51 -3.62
N HIS A 300 15.84 15.59 -3.25
CA HIS A 300 15.25 16.74 -2.53
C HIS A 300 14.11 17.44 -3.31
N LEU A 301 14.03 17.24 -4.63
CA LEU A 301 12.97 17.77 -5.49
C LEU A 301 11.74 16.86 -5.54
N SER A 302 11.79 15.67 -4.94
CA SER A 302 10.72 14.67 -5.09
C SER A 302 9.39 15.13 -4.48
N ILE A 303 9.41 15.71 -3.28
CA ILE A 303 8.22 16.23 -2.61
C ILE A 303 7.56 17.35 -3.44
N PRO A 304 8.25 18.46 -3.80
CA PRO A 304 7.62 19.51 -4.58
C PRO A 304 7.12 19.02 -5.96
N VAL A 305 7.83 18.13 -6.63
CA VAL A 305 7.40 17.55 -7.91
C VAL A 305 6.12 16.71 -7.74
N TYR A 306 6.07 15.87 -6.72
CA TYR A 306 4.91 15.04 -6.42
C TYR A 306 3.67 15.88 -6.13
N TYR A 307 3.80 16.93 -5.30
CA TYR A 307 2.68 17.80 -4.92
C TYR A 307 2.25 18.79 -6.01
N VAL A 308 2.92 18.79 -7.16
CA VAL A 308 2.42 19.38 -8.41
C VAL A 308 1.70 18.33 -9.26
N ILE A 309 2.35 17.18 -9.52
CA ILE A 309 1.83 16.16 -10.44
C ILE A 309 0.59 15.45 -9.86
N ALA A 310 0.66 14.96 -8.63
CA ALA A 310 -0.43 14.17 -8.05
C ALA A 310 -1.72 14.98 -7.88
N PRO A 311 -1.72 16.23 -7.34
CA PRO A 311 -2.91 17.07 -7.32
C PRO A 311 -3.45 17.43 -8.71
N ALA A 312 -2.59 17.67 -9.69
CA ALA A 312 -3.00 17.94 -11.07
C ALA A 312 -3.82 16.76 -11.65
N GLU A 313 -3.30 15.54 -11.50
CA GLU A 313 -3.99 14.33 -11.94
C GLU A 313 -5.25 14.04 -11.10
N ALA A 314 -5.22 14.28 -9.79
CA ALA A 314 -6.37 14.15 -8.90
C ALA A 314 -7.51 15.08 -9.31
N SER A 315 -7.24 16.35 -9.61
CA SER A 315 -8.27 17.30 -10.02
C SER A 315 -9.00 16.83 -11.30
N SER A 316 -8.28 16.23 -12.23
CA SER A 316 -8.83 15.63 -13.44
C SER A 316 -9.61 14.33 -13.14
N ASN A 317 -9.03 13.42 -12.36
CA ASN A 317 -9.65 12.14 -12.04
C ASN A 317 -10.93 12.30 -11.21
N LEU A 318 -10.96 13.21 -10.24
CA LEU A 318 -12.09 13.41 -9.36
C LEU A 318 -13.17 14.35 -9.95
N SER A 319 -12.98 14.89 -11.16
CA SER A 319 -14.00 15.69 -11.84
C SER A 319 -15.28 14.92 -12.16
N ARG A 320 -15.20 13.59 -12.25
CA ARG A 320 -16.33 12.68 -12.52
C ARG A 320 -17.34 12.55 -11.36
N TYR A 321 -16.95 12.97 -10.15
CA TYR A 321 -17.84 12.94 -8.97
C TYR A 321 -18.61 14.25 -8.86
N ASP A 322 -19.73 14.28 -9.55
CA ASP A 322 -20.58 15.46 -9.73
C ASP A 322 -22.02 15.29 -9.16
N GLY A 323 -22.30 14.12 -8.58
CA GLY A 323 -23.61 13.79 -8.04
C GLY A 323 -24.69 13.43 -9.07
N VAL A 324 -24.33 13.31 -10.37
CA VAL A 324 -25.32 13.03 -11.44
C VAL A 324 -25.56 11.55 -11.63
N ARG A 325 -24.50 10.74 -11.81
CA ARG A 325 -24.61 9.33 -12.20
C ARG A 325 -24.59 8.37 -11.02
N TYR A 326 -23.74 8.64 -10.02
CA TYR A 326 -23.54 7.81 -8.85
C TYR A 326 -22.89 8.63 -7.72
N GLY A 327 -22.85 8.06 -6.54
CA GLY A 327 -22.27 8.70 -5.37
C GLY A 327 -23.23 9.64 -4.65
N TYR A 328 -22.66 10.42 -3.74
CA TYR A 328 -23.39 11.41 -2.98
C TYR A 328 -23.91 12.54 -3.89
N ARG A 329 -25.15 12.98 -3.64
CA ARG A 329 -25.75 14.20 -4.21
C ARG A 329 -26.31 15.03 -3.09
N THR A 330 -26.06 16.35 -3.11
CA THR A 330 -26.72 17.29 -2.19
C THR A 330 -28.23 17.21 -2.34
N LYS A 331 -28.95 17.43 -1.25
CA LYS A 331 -30.42 17.36 -1.24
C LYS A 331 -31.07 18.68 -1.62
N GLU A 332 -30.39 19.80 -1.40
CA GLU A 332 -30.91 21.15 -1.56
C GLU A 332 -30.00 21.94 -2.50
N TYR A 333 -30.55 22.36 -3.63
CA TYR A 333 -29.86 23.18 -4.63
C TYR A 333 -30.85 23.99 -5.46
N ASP A 334 -30.42 25.15 -5.94
CA ASP A 334 -31.24 26.06 -6.72
C ASP A 334 -31.21 25.76 -8.22
N ASP A 335 -30.06 25.39 -8.73
CA ASP A 335 -29.84 25.03 -10.15
C ASP A 335 -28.78 23.93 -10.30
N LEU A 336 -28.46 23.54 -11.54
CA LEU A 336 -27.50 22.47 -11.86
C LEU A 336 -26.10 22.82 -11.39
N MET A 337 -25.66 24.07 -11.51
CA MET A 337 -24.34 24.51 -11.10
C MET A 337 -24.22 24.47 -9.57
N ASP A 338 -25.23 24.94 -8.88
CA ASP A 338 -25.31 24.89 -7.42
C ASP A 338 -25.31 23.44 -6.91
N MET A 339 -26.03 22.53 -7.60
CA MET A 339 -25.98 21.09 -7.30
C MET A 339 -24.58 20.57 -7.40
N TYR A 340 -23.81 20.87 -8.45
CA TYR A 340 -22.42 20.42 -8.58
C TYR A 340 -21.54 20.96 -7.47
N CYS A 341 -21.62 22.25 -7.19
CA CYS A 341 -20.80 22.90 -6.16
C CYS A 341 -21.09 22.34 -4.78
N LYS A 342 -22.33 22.31 -4.36
CA LYS A 342 -22.73 21.78 -3.04
C LYS A 342 -22.46 20.30 -2.89
N THR A 343 -22.70 19.49 -3.91
CA THR A 343 -22.38 18.06 -3.88
C THR A 343 -20.89 17.82 -3.60
N ARG A 344 -20.02 18.57 -4.29
CA ARG A 344 -18.56 18.41 -4.12
C ARG A 344 -18.08 19.02 -2.79
N GLU A 345 -18.65 20.12 -2.35
CA GLU A 345 -18.37 20.73 -1.06
C GLU A 345 -18.71 19.81 0.11
N GLU A 346 -19.87 19.20 0.10
CA GLU A 346 -20.39 18.33 1.16
C GLU A 346 -19.83 16.90 1.09
N GLY A 347 -19.52 16.43 -0.12
CA GLY A 347 -19.12 15.05 -0.39
C GLY A 347 -17.63 14.78 -0.22
N PHE A 348 -16.75 15.77 -0.46
CA PHE A 348 -15.31 15.65 -0.30
C PHE A 348 -14.82 16.24 1.03
N GLY A 349 -13.87 15.56 1.66
CA GLY A 349 -13.14 16.07 2.82
C GLY A 349 -12.14 17.17 2.46
N ASP A 350 -11.61 17.83 3.46
CA ASP A 350 -10.81 19.07 3.29
C ASP A 350 -9.48 18.82 2.55
N GLU A 351 -8.80 17.69 2.81
CA GLU A 351 -7.55 17.39 2.11
C GLU A 351 -7.78 17.11 0.62
N VAL A 352 -8.84 16.40 0.27
CA VAL A 352 -9.22 16.15 -1.13
C VAL A 352 -9.58 17.47 -1.83
N LYS A 353 -10.38 18.33 -1.19
CA LYS A 353 -10.70 19.67 -1.72
C LYS A 353 -9.45 20.50 -1.95
N ARG A 354 -8.51 20.51 -1.00
CA ARG A 354 -7.22 21.21 -1.12
C ARG A 354 -6.44 20.75 -2.33
N ARG A 355 -6.28 19.42 -2.52
CA ARG A 355 -5.54 18.86 -3.66
C ARG A 355 -6.25 19.12 -4.99
N ILE A 356 -7.58 19.06 -5.05
CA ILE A 356 -8.33 19.43 -6.26
C ILE A 356 -8.09 20.91 -6.62
N MET A 357 -8.10 21.81 -5.65
CA MET A 357 -7.85 23.24 -5.88
C MET A 357 -6.43 23.50 -6.37
N ILE A 358 -5.41 22.90 -5.72
CA ILE A 358 -4.01 22.99 -6.18
C ILE A 358 -3.88 22.43 -7.59
N GLY A 359 -4.46 21.26 -7.87
CA GLY A 359 -4.42 20.64 -9.18
C GLY A 359 -5.06 21.49 -10.28
N THR A 360 -6.22 22.06 -10.01
CA THR A 360 -6.89 22.96 -10.92
C THR A 360 -6.06 24.21 -11.21
N TYR A 361 -5.42 24.77 -10.19
CA TYR A 361 -4.54 25.93 -10.33
C TYR A 361 -3.32 25.61 -11.21
N VAL A 362 -2.61 24.53 -10.96
CA VAL A 362 -1.39 24.19 -11.72
C VAL A 362 -1.67 23.74 -13.16
N LEU A 363 -2.92 23.34 -13.47
CA LEU A 363 -3.37 23.02 -14.83
C LEU A 363 -3.97 24.21 -15.58
N SER A 364 -4.18 25.37 -14.91
CA SER A 364 -4.81 26.52 -15.54
C SER A 364 -3.88 27.23 -16.55
N ALA A 365 -4.48 28.03 -17.43
CA ALA A 365 -3.76 28.78 -18.44
C ALA A 365 -2.71 29.71 -17.83
N GLY A 366 -1.50 29.70 -18.35
CA GLY A 366 -0.33 30.45 -17.85
C GLY A 366 0.47 29.77 -16.74
N TYR A 367 -0.09 28.76 -16.06
CA TYR A 367 0.58 28.01 -15.00
C TYR A 367 0.99 26.60 -15.40
N TYR A 368 0.35 26.01 -16.40
CA TYR A 368 0.62 24.65 -16.88
C TYR A 368 2.09 24.44 -17.24
N ASP A 369 2.69 25.34 -18.05
CA ASP A 369 4.09 25.22 -18.45
C ASP A 369 5.04 25.48 -17.27
N ALA A 370 4.71 26.47 -16.42
CA ALA A 370 5.55 26.88 -15.31
C ALA A 370 5.61 25.85 -14.18
N TYR A 371 4.53 25.09 -13.96
CA TYR A 371 4.43 24.12 -12.87
C TYR A 371 4.38 22.67 -13.40
N TYR A 372 3.34 22.29 -14.13
CA TYR A 372 3.13 20.88 -14.50
C TYR A 372 4.21 20.35 -15.45
N LEU A 373 4.48 21.06 -16.57
CA LEU A 373 5.55 20.63 -17.48
C LEU A 373 6.93 20.69 -16.85
N LYS A 374 7.19 21.68 -16.00
CA LYS A 374 8.45 21.76 -15.25
C LYS A 374 8.59 20.57 -14.29
N ALA A 375 7.54 20.22 -13.56
CA ALA A 375 7.54 19.06 -12.67
C ALA A 375 7.78 17.75 -13.45
N GLN A 376 7.19 17.56 -14.63
CA GLN A 376 7.45 16.40 -15.48
C GLN A 376 8.92 16.33 -15.95
N LYS A 377 9.55 17.47 -16.27
CA LYS A 377 10.97 17.53 -16.62
C LYS A 377 11.87 17.14 -15.42
N ILE A 378 11.53 17.62 -14.21
CA ILE A 378 12.27 17.28 -12.99
C ILE A 378 12.05 15.81 -12.62
N ARG A 379 10.83 15.27 -12.77
CA ARG A 379 10.54 13.84 -12.62
C ARG A 379 11.51 12.97 -13.45
N ARG A 380 11.79 13.38 -14.67
CA ARG A 380 12.77 12.70 -15.52
C ARG A 380 14.18 12.74 -14.92
N LEU A 381 14.62 13.89 -14.38
CA LEU A 381 15.93 13.99 -13.73
C LEU A 381 16.04 13.05 -12.52
N ILE A 382 14.98 12.97 -11.70
CA ILE A 382 14.92 12.02 -10.58
C ILE A 382 15.05 10.56 -11.08
N SER A 383 14.35 10.21 -12.16
CA SER A 383 14.46 8.88 -12.77
C SER A 383 15.88 8.58 -13.31
N GLU A 384 16.55 9.59 -13.88
CA GLU A 384 17.93 9.46 -14.38
C GLU A 384 18.95 9.24 -13.22
N ASP A 385 18.71 9.80 -12.02
CA ASP A 385 19.54 9.52 -10.84
C ASP A 385 19.49 8.04 -10.46
N PHE A 386 18.31 7.45 -10.40
CA PHE A 386 18.14 6.01 -10.14
C PHE A 386 18.82 5.16 -11.21
N LYS A 387 18.67 5.51 -12.49
CA LYS A 387 19.33 4.80 -13.58
C LYS A 387 20.85 4.76 -13.41
N LYS A 388 21.47 5.91 -13.08
CA LYS A 388 22.91 5.98 -12.80
C LYS A 388 23.31 5.21 -11.54
N ALA A 389 22.46 5.21 -10.50
CA ALA A 389 22.69 4.45 -9.28
C ALA A 389 22.72 2.95 -9.55
N PHE A 390 21.78 2.43 -10.37
CA PHE A 390 21.72 1.01 -10.75
C PHE A 390 22.84 0.57 -11.72
N GLU A 391 23.67 1.46 -12.24
CA GLU A 391 24.93 1.08 -12.91
C GLU A 391 25.99 0.62 -11.89
N LYS A 392 25.84 0.97 -10.59
CA LYS A 392 26.80 0.68 -9.52
C LYS A 392 26.33 -0.36 -8.52
N CYS A 393 25.01 -0.55 -8.37
CA CYS A 393 24.42 -1.45 -7.38
C CYS A 393 23.24 -2.24 -7.95
N ASP A 394 22.89 -3.34 -7.29
CA ASP A 394 21.77 -4.21 -7.66
C ASP A 394 20.45 -3.80 -7.02
N VAL A 395 20.52 -3.21 -5.83
CA VAL A 395 19.40 -2.74 -5.02
C VAL A 395 19.83 -1.52 -4.21
N ILE A 396 18.89 -0.64 -3.91
CA ILE A 396 19.12 0.52 -3.04
C ILE A 396 18.44 0.26 -1.70
N LEU A 397 19.11 0.61 -0.60
CA LEU A 397 18.59 0.47 0.77
C LEU A 397 18.55 1.83 1.46
N GLY A 398 17.50 2.06 2.24
CA GLY A 398 17.34 3.25 3.08
C GLY A 398 16.18 3.12 4.07
N PRO A 399 15.83 4.19 4.78
CA PRO A 399 14.64 4.23 5.63
C PRO A 399 13.36 4.24 4.80
N SER A 400 12.26 3.70 5.36
CA SER A 400 10.91 3.81 4.75
C SER A 400 10.17 5.07 5.20
N ALA A 401 10.44 5.56 6.41
CA ALA A 401 9.83 6.75 7.00
C ALA A 401 10.87 7.49 7.86
N PRO A 402 10.73 8.82 8.07
CA PRO A 402 11.70 9.61 8.82
C PRO A 402 11.66 9.35 10.33
N SER A 403 10.56 8.80 10.84
CA SER A 403 10.34 8.51 12.27
C SER A 403 9.43 7.30 12.43
N VAL A 404 9.24 6.83 13.65
CA VAL A 404 8.18 5.87 14.01
C VAL A 404 6.80 6.53 13.96
N ALA A 405 5.75 5.74 14.20
CA ALA A 405 4.37 6.23 14.26
C ALA A 405 4.25 7.39 15.28
N PHE A 406 3.57 8.45 14.87
CA PHE A 406 3.35 9.66 15.66
C PHE A 406 1.92 9.71 16.22
N PRO A 407 1.65 10.52 17.27
CA PRO A 407 0.32 10.63 17.87
C PRO A 407 -0.75 11.11 16.87
N ILE A 408 -1.95 10.58 17.01
CA ILE A 408 -3.11 11.03 16.24
C ILE A 408 -3.36 12.52 16.51
N GLY A 409 -3.50 13.32 15.45
CA GLY A 409 -3.73 14.77 15.52
C GLY A 409 -2.46 15.64 15.50
N ASP A 410 -1.28 15.06 15.74
CA ASP A 410 -0.02 15.81 15.89
C ASP A 410 0.37 16.64 14.65
N LYS A 411 0.09 16.16 13.46
CA LYS A 411 0.47 16.82 12.20
C LYS A 411 -0.70 17.42 11.42
N LYS A 412 -1.89 17.46 12.02
CA LYS A 412 -3.12 17.86 11.33
C LYS A 412 -3.11 19.33 10.93
N GLU A 413 -2.50 20.19 11.73
CA GLU A 413 -2.47 21.65 11.50
C GLU A 413 -1.40 22.08 10.48
N ASP A 414 -0.42 21.22 10.18
CA ASP A 414 0.69 21.54 9.26
C ASP A 414 0.78 20.50 8.13
N PRO A 415 0.17 20.77 6.97
CA PRO A 415 0.22 19.86 5.83
C PRO A 415 1.64 19.51 5.36
N LEU A 416 2.61 20.43 5.49
CA LEU A 416 3.99 20.20 5.07
C LEU A 416 4.66 19.13 5.96
N LYS A 417 4.41 19.16 7.28
CA LYS A 417 4.92 18.10 8.18
C LYS A 417 4.34 16.72 7.84
N MET A 418 3.07 16.67 7.40
CA MET A 418 2.47 15.44 6.92
C MET A 418 3.14 14.97 5.61
N TYR A 419 3.36 15.88 4.67
CA TYR A 419 3.97 15.56 3.37
C TYR A 419 5.41 15.06 3.50
N MET A 420 6.15 15.51 4.50
CA MET A 420 7.51 15.03 4.81
C MET A 420 7.56 13.58 5.28
N GLN A 421 6.43 12.98 5.68
CA GLN A 421 6.40 11.55 6.06
C GLN A 421 6.73 10.62 4.90
N ASP A 422 6.55 11.06 3.66
CA ASP A 422 6.79 10.29 2.44
C ASP A 422 8.11 10.65 1.74
N VAL A 423 9.02 11.39 2.42
CA VAL A 423 10.27 11.90 1.83
C VAL A 423 11.16 10.81 1.23
N TYR A 424 11.16 9.62 1.80
CA TYR A 424 11.97 8.47 1.35
C TYR A 424 11.27 7.58 0.33
N THR A 425 9.96 7.73 0.13
CA THR A 425 9.17 6.83 -0.71
C THR A 425 8.78 7.45 -2.05
N ILE A 426 8.54 8.77 -2.10
CA ILE A 426 7.99 9.48 -3.27
C ILE A 426 8.87 9.35 -4.52
N SER A 427 10.20 9.45 -4.38
CA SER A 427 11.11 9.39 -5.53
C SER A 427 11.00 8.08 -6.31
N THR A 428 10.79 6.96 -5.61
CA THR A 428 10.55 5.64 -6.19
C THR A 428 9.29 5.62 -7.06
N ASN A 429 8.20 6.30 -6.62
CA ASN A 429 6.96 6.42 -7.40
C ASN A 429 7.17 7.29 -8.64
N LEU A 430 7.82 8.43 -8.49
CA LEU A 430 8.13 9.34 -9.60
C LEU A 430 8.96 8.65 -10.69
N ALA A 431 9.89 7.78 -10.28
CA ALA A 431 10.68 6.97 -11.19
C ALA A 431 9.96 5.72 -11.72
N GLY A 432 8.79 5.34 -11.18
CA GLY A 432 8.04 4.15 -11.58
C GLY A 432 8.66 2.81 -11.14
N LEU A 433 9.64 2.84 -10.23
CA LEU A 433 10.42 1.69 -9.78
C LEU A 433 9.69 0.86 -8.72
N PRO A 434 10.00 -0.44 -8.56
CA PRO A 434 9.52 -1.24 -7.44
C PRO A 434 10.22 -0.83 -6.14
N GLY A 435 9.48 -0.87 -5.04
CA GLY A 435 9.99 -0.62 -3.71
C GLY A 435 9.31 -1.51 -2.66
N LEU A 436 10.07 -1.98 -1.71
CA LEU A 436 9.59 -2.84 -0.64
C LEU A 436 9.98 -2.22 0.70
N SER A 437 9.07 -2.21 1.66
CA SER A 437 9.36 -1.93 3.07
C SER A 437 9.21 -3.20 3.89
N MET A 438 10.10 -3.41 4.86
CA MET A 438 10.04 -4.52 5.80
C MET A 438 10.49 -4.06 7.19
N PRO A 439 10.07 -4.74 8.28
CA PRO A 439 10.50 -4.37 9.63
C PRO A 439 12.01 -4.60 9.82
N GLY A 440 12.69 -3.60 10.37
CA GLY A 440 14.14 -3.61 10.64
C GLY A 440 14.50 -3.47 12.12
N GLY A 441 13.54 -3.12 12.97
CA GLY A 441 13.76 -2.92 14.40
C GLY A 441 12.59 -2.26 15.09
N LEU A 442 12.77 -1.96 16.38
CA LEU A 442 11.83 -1.19 17.18
C LEU A 442 12.53 0.02 17.82
N MET A 443 11.86 1.16 17.84
CA MET A 443 12.19 2.34 18.61
C MET A 443 11.04 2.67 19.54
N ASN A 444 11.27 2.70 20.86
CA ASN A 444 10.23 2.93 21.87
C ASN A 444 9.01 1.97 21.72
N ASN A 445 9.25 0.70 21.43
CA ASN A 445 8.26 -0.34 21.13
C ASN A 445 7.42 -0.09 19.86
N LEU A 446 7.78 0.87 19.03
CA LEU A 446 7.14 1.12 17.73
C LEU A 446 8.05 0.65 16.58
N PRO A 447 7.48 0.07 15.51
CA PRO A 447 8.25 -0.46 14.40
C PRO A 447 9.00 0.61 13.59
N VAL A 448 10.17 0.22 13.09
CA VAL A 448 10.98 0.95 12.11
C VAL A 448 11.12 0.08 10.87
N GLY A 449 10.83 0.65 9.69
CA GLY A 449 10.93 -0.05 8.41
C GLY A 449 12.21 0.26 7.65
N ILE A 450 12.83 -0.78 7.10
CA ILE A 450 13.90 -0.71 6.10
C ILE A 450 13.25 -0.75 4.71
N GLN A 451 13.65 0.16 3.82
CA GLN A 451 13.21 0.19 2.44
C GLN A 451 14.27 -0.41 1.52
N LEU A 452 13.82 -1.24 0.59
CA LEU A 452 14.58 -1.72 -0.57
C LEU A 452 13.96 -1.16 -1.84
N ILE A 453 14.77 -0.59 -2.73
CA ILE A 453 14.31 -0.07 -4.04
C ILE A 453 15.07 -0.85 -5.12
N GLY A 454 14.34 -1.43 -6.06
CA GLY A 454 14.88 -2.19 -7.16
C GLY A 454 14.81 -1.47 -8.50
N ASN A 455 15.57 -1.96 -9.46
CA ASN A 455 15.39 -1.55 -10.86
C ASN A 455 14.05 -2.10 -11.39
N TYR A 456 13.58 -1.62 -12.54
CA TYR A 456 12.36 -2.10 -13.15
C TYR A 456 12.31 -3.63 -13.22
N PHE A 457 11.17 -4.20 -12.83
CA PHE A 457 10.89 -5.64 -12.88
C PHE A 457 11.83 -6.51 -12.02
N SER A 458 12.33 -5.98 -10.93
CA SER A 458 13.17 -6.71 -9.98
C SER A 458 12.44 -7.10 -8.69
N GLU A 459 11.12 -7.24 -8.72
CA GLU A 459 10.28 -7.61 -7.57
C GLU A 459 10.73 -8.92 -6.93
N ALA A 460 11.01 -9.96 -7.74
CA ALA A 460 11.50 -11.24 -7.23
C ALA A 460 12.84 -11.09 -6.48
N LYS A 461 13.75 -10.23 -7.00
CA LYS A 461 15.02 -9.91 -6.32
C LYS A 461 14.76 -9.19 -4.99
N LEU A 462 13.87 -8.18 -4.95
CA LEU A 462 13.52 -7.48 -3.70
C LEU A 462 12.93 -8.41 -2.66
N LEU A 463 12.02 -9.29 -3.06
CA LEU A 463 11.39 -10.29 -2.21
C LEU A 463 12.39 -11.30 -1.66
N ASN A 464 13.32 -11.78 -2.51
CA ASN A 464 14.42 -12.65 -2.08
C ASN A 464 15.32 -11.97 -1.03
N ILE A 465 15.78 -10.74 -1.29
CA ILE A 465 16.66 -9.98 -0.38
C ILE A 465 15.95 -9.75 0.97
N ALA A 466 14.67 -9.39 0.95
CA ALA A 466 13.86 -9.21 2.15
C ALA A 466 13.65 -10.54 2.89
N HIS A 467 13.36 -11.63 2.19
CA HIS A 467 13.17 -12.95 2.78
C HIS A 467 14.46 -13.45 3.46
N ILE A 468 15.63 -13.31 2.82
CA ILE A 468 16.92 -13.68 3.42
C ILE A 468 17.20 -12.85 4.68
N PHE A 469 16.87 -11.56 4.71
CA PHE A 469 16.97 -10.76 5.91
C PHE A 469 16.04 -11.28 7.02
N GLN A 470 14.77 -11.56 6.70
CA GLN A 470 13.77 -12.04 7.64
C GLN A 470 14.12 -13.41 8.23
N THR A 471 14.66 -14.34 7.44
CA THR A 471 15.07 -15.65 7.92
C THR A 471 16.31 -15.61 8.83
N ASN A 472 17.08 -14.53 8.81
CA ASN A 472 18.27 -14.32 9.65
C ASN A 472 18.03 -13.32 10.80
N THR A 473 16.82 -12.74 10.88
CA THR A 473 16.38 -11.84 11.94
C THR A 473 14.99 -12.25 12.45
N ASN A 474 14.49 -11.59 13.50
CA ASN A 474 13.18 -11.91 14.06
C ASN A 474 12.19 -10.74 14.04
N TRP A 475 12.51 -9.64 13.35
CA TRP A 475 11.71 -8.43 13.42
C TRP A 475 10.29 -8.60 12.85
N HIS A 476 10.13 -9.41 11.81
CA HIS A 476 8.84 -9.73 11.18
C HIS A 476 7.94 -10.65 12.02
N ASN A 477 8.49 -11.30 13.06
CA ASN A 477 7.73 -12.17 13.97
C ASN A 477 7.19 -11.40 15.18
N LEU A 478 7.59 -10.14 15.35
CA LEU A 478 7.09 -9.32 16.45
C LEU A 478 5.66 -8.85 16.14
N THR A 479 4.83 -8.87 17.14
CA THR A 479 3.41 -8.54 17.04
C THR A 479 2.95 -7.73 18.24
N PRO A 480 1.95 -6.86 18.07
CA PRO A 480 1.40 -6.09 19.17
C PRO A 480 0.80 -7.00 20.26
N GLU A 481 1.14 -6.75 21.53
CA GLU A 481 0.73 -7.59 22.66
C GLU A 481 -0.79 -7.70 22.83
N GLU A 482 -1.52 -6.61 22.62
CA GLU A 482 -2.98 -6.57 22.80
C GLU A 482 -3.76 -7.40 21.76
N PHE A 483 -3.11 -7.85 20.70
CA PHE A 483 -3.73 -8.59 19.58
C PHE A 483 -3.25 -10.04 19.46
N LYS A 484 -2.44 -10.51 20.41
CA LYS A 484 -1.95 -11.90 20.47
C LYS A 484 -3.03 -12.94 20.75
#